data_674a01e446da188ca5bd244c30eab33e
#
_entry.id   674a01e446da188ca5bd244c30eab33e
#
_cell.length_a   1.000
_cell.length_b   1.000
_cell.length_c   1.000
_cell.angle_alpha   90.00
_cell.angle_beta   90.00
_cell.angle_gamma   90.00
#
_symmetry.space_group_name_H-M   'P 1'
#
loop_
_entity.id
_entity.type
_entity.pdbx_description
1 polymer ?
#
loop_
_entity_poly.entity_id
_entity_poly.type
_entity_poly.pdbx_seq_one_letter_code
_entity_poly.pdbx_strand_id
1 'polypeptide(L)'
;MDEHIQEQKDINDDSGGWSISRILGVILVLVAGMVALYLVVGYLAWQSGETLRGQQEEEIRNQQFERQVSLAQEDIAGGEYNLALHRLEWVLERDPDNEEAIALRRQAEAAIKTALTPIAPPTPTVPPEPTVVLNEETDLEKELVRLQRLYDREQWNELLPAVLAMQHQFPNFERMETDRFLYDSYLTLGLQLLQGEQVEQGLSYLAQAERLGDLPQEALDYRFWAELYLEGISYYGVNWAVSASVFRDLCLSAPFYQNACNKLYESLVNYGDQHFFSQDFCPAGDLYREARQYGGNGELRDKLSEAVEGCVSATPTPSVITGTLPIPGTEPIPLPTANE
;
A
#
# COMPACT_ATOMS: atom_id res chain seq x y z
N MET A 1 -87.73 4.17 -76.88
CA MET A 1 -87.58 5.55 -76.32
C MET A 1 -87.66 5.34 -74.80
N ASP A 2 -86.63 4.84 -74.28
CA ASP A 2 -86.62 4.66 -72.83
C ASP A 2 -85.16 4.81 -72.32
N GLU A 3 -84.97 5.87 -71.60
CA GLU A 3 -83.72 6.18 -70.94
C GLU A 3 -83.60 5.40 -69.67
N HIS A 4 -82.61 4.56 -69.56
CA HIS A 4 -82.19 4.00 -68.31
C HIS A 4 -81.03 4.75 -67.80
N ILE A 5 -81.28 5.56 -66.75
CA ILE A 5 -80.31 6.22 -65.92
C ILE A 5 -79.81 5.13 -64.93
N GLN A 6 -78.53 4.81 -64.98
CA GLN A 6 -77.87 3.99 -63.98
C GLN A 6 -77.28 4.93 -62.90
N GLU A 7 -77.83 4.78 -61.75
CA GLU A 7 -77.36 5.43 -60.50
C GLU A 7 -76.13 4.72 -60.01
N GLN A 8 -74.96 5.36 -60.15
CA GLN A 8 -73.69 4.86 -59.68
C GLN A 8 -73.54 5.25 -58.21
N LYS A 9 -73.65 4.29 -57.33
CA LYS A 9 -73.51 4.40 -55.89
C LYS A 9 -72.03 4.52 -55.53
N ASP A 10 -71.59 5.71 -55.18
CA ASP A 10 -70.27 6.02 -54.59
C ASP A 10 -70.15 5.28 -53.24
N ILE A 11 -69.37 4.23 -53.22
CA ILE A 11 -68.92 3.61 -51.96
C ILE A 11 -67.76 4.42 -51.48
N ASN A 12 -67.99 5.33 -50.56
CA ASN A 12 -66.97 6.02 -49.80
C ASN A 12 -66.31 5.01 -48.88
N ASP A 13 -65.16 4.53 -49.23
CA ASP A 13 -64.31 3.67 -48.45
C ASP A 13 -63.53 4.55 -47.46
N ASP A 14 -64.12 4.77 -46.30
CA ASP A 14 -63.57 5.54 -45.21
C ASP A 14 -62.59 4.65 -44.41
N SER A 15 -61.55 4.19 -45.12
CA SER A 15 -60.41 3.56 -44.47
C SER A 15 -59.56 4.61 -43.78
N GLY A 16 -59.83 4.78 -42.49
CA GLY A 16 -59.08 5.66 -41.58
C GLY A 16 -57.62 5.23 -41.45
N GLY A 17 -56.87 5.25 -42.58
CA GLY A 17 -55.43 4.99 -42.63
C GLY A 17 -54.69 6.19 -42.05
N TRP A 18 -54.01 6.00 -40.94
CA TRP A 18 -53.09 6.99 -40.40
C TRP A 18 -52.10 7.40 -41.50
N SER A 19 -52.04 8.71 -41.80
CA SER A 19 -51.07 9.17 -42.80
C SER A 19 -49.67 8.76 -42.39
N ILE A 20 -48.86 8.28 -43.33
CA ILE A 20 -47.50 7.83 -43.12
C ILE A 20 -46.68 8.84 -42.31
N SER A 21 -46.94 10.14 -42.46
CA SER A 21 -46.30 11.22 -41.73
C SER A 21 -46.63 11.18 -40.20
N ARG A 22 -47.84 10.78 -39.80
CA ARG A 22 -48.24 10.61 -38.39
C ARG A 22 -47.58 9.37 -37.76
N ILE A 23 -47.49 8.29 -38.50
CA ILE A 23 -46.80 7.06 -38.08
C ILE A 23 -45.30 7.36 -37.89
N LEU A 24 -44.63 8.02 -38.80
CA LEU A 24 -43.27 8.47 -38.72
C LEU A 24 -43.05 9.42 -37.49
N GLY A 25 -43.93 10.36 -37.27
CA GLY A 25 -43.91 11.24 -36.10
C GLY A 25 -44.00 10.50 -34.79
N VAL A 26 -44.89 9.50 -34.65
CA VAL A 26 -45.00 8.67 -33.45
C VAL A 26 -43.75 7.82 -33.22
N ILE A 27 -43.21 7.21 -34.28
CA ILE A 27 -41.96 6.46 -34.16
C ILE A 27 -40.80 7.34 -33.72
N LEU A 28 -40.67 8.57 -34.27
CA LEU A 28 -39.62 9.49 -33.89
C LEU A 28 -39.73 9.93 -32.43
N VAL A 29 -40.94 10.17 -31.91
CA VAL A 29 -41.20 10.49 -30.50
C VAL A 29 -40.86 9.28 -29.60
N LEU A 30 -41.18 8.06 -30.00
CA LEU A 30 -40.85 6.84 -29.24
C LEU A 30 -39.34 6.61 -29.20
N VAL A 31 -38.64 6.79 -30.33
CA VAL A 31 -37.18 6.68 -30.39
C VAL A 31 -36.51 7.76 -29.52
N ALA A 32 -36.95 9.00 -29.62
CA ALA A 32 -36.47 10.09 -28.79
C ALA A 32 -36.71 9.83 -27.28
N GLY A 33 -37.88 9.31 -26.93
CA GLY A 33 -38.20 8.89 -25.56
C GLY A 33 -37.31 7.74 -25.07
N MET A 34 -37.04 6.74 -25.90
CA MET A 34 -36.15 5.63 -25.57
C MET A 34 -34.68 6.09 -25.38
N VAL A 35 -34.20 6.99 -26.25
CA VAL A 35 -32.86 7.60 -26.10
C VAL A 35 -32.77 8.42 -24.82
N ALA A 36 -33.80 9.24 -24.52
CA ALA A 36 -33.82 10.01 -23.27
C ALA A 36 -33.80 9.10 -22.03
N LEU A 37 -34.59 8.01 -22.06
CA LEU A 37 -34.59 7.02 -20.99
C LEU A 37 -33.22 6.37 -20.83
N TYR A 38 -32.57 6.01 -21.93
CA TYR A 38 -31.25 5.40 -21.92
C TYR A 38 -30.18 6.35 -21.33
N LEU A 39 -30.26 7.63 -21.67
CA LEU A 39 -29.37 8.66 -21.12
C LEU A 39 -29.59 8.87 -19.62
N VAL A 40 -30.86 8.88 -19.16
CA VAL A 40 -31.17 8.98 -17.74
C VAL A 40 -30.68 7.77 -16.95
N VAL A 41 -30.94 6.56 -17.43
CA VAL A 41 -30.48 5.31 -16.80
C VAL A 41 -28.95 5.26 -16.79
N GLY A 42 -28.29 5.64 -17.90
CA GLY A 42 -26.85 5.73 -18.01
C GLY A 42 -26.25 6.74 -17.02
N TYR A 43 -26.86 7.91 -16.88
CA TYR A 43 -26.43 8.93 -15.92
C TYR A 43 -26.59 8.47 -14.46
N LEU A 44 -27.72 7.85 -14.11
CA LEU A 44 -27.96 7.32 -12.78
C LEU A 44 -27.01 6.16 -12.45
N ALA A 45 -26.74 5.27 -13.41
CA ALA A 45 -25.79 4.18 -13.24
C ALA A 45 -24.35 4.70 -13.07
N TRP A 46 -23.97 5.74 -13.82
CA TRP A 46 -22.67 6.39 -13.67
C TRP A 46 -22.51 7.05 -12.29
N GLN A 47 -23.51 7.82 -11.86
CA GLN A 47 -23.53 8.47 -10.54
C GLN A 47 -23.48 7.44 -9.39
N SER A 48 -24.25 6.34 -9.51
CA SER A 48 -24.22 5.26 -8.50
C SER A 48 -22.87 4.52 -8.50
N GLY A 49 -22.23 4.35 -9.67
CA GLY A 49 -20.91 3.77 -9.77
C GLY A 49 -19.81 4.61 -9.12
N GLU A 50 -19.91 5.93 -9.20
CA GLU A 50 -18.95 6.86 -8.60
C GLU A 50 -19.07 6.89 -7.07
N THR A 51 -20.30 6.87 -6.53
CA THR A 51 -20.53 6.78 -5.07
C THR A 51 -20.05 5.45 -4.47
N LEU A 52 -20.30 4.33 -5.15
CA LEU A 52 -19.82 3.01 -4.70
C LEU A 52 -18.30 2.92 -4.69
N ARG A 53 -17.62 3.51 -5.69
CA ARG A 53 -16.16 3.57 -5.73
C ARG A 53 -15.58 4.42 -4.60
N GLY A 54 -16.16 5.59 -4.34
CA GLY A 54 -15.75 6.45 -3.23
C GLY A 54 -15.87 5.73 -1.88
N GLN A 55 -16.98 5.01 -1.67
CA GLN A 55 -17.18 4.21 -0.47
C GLN A 55 -16.16 3.08 -0.33
N GLN A 56 -15.81 2.41 -1.43
CA GLN A 56 -14.83 1.33 -1.43
C GLN A 56 -13.40 1.84 -1.16
N GLU A 57 -13.04 3.00 -1.73
CA GLU A 57 -11.76 3.67 -1.46
C GLU A 57 -11.67 4.15 0.01
N GLU A 58 -12.77 4.68 0.57
CA GLU A 58 -12.85 5.02 1.99
C GLU A 58 -12.74 3.79 2.90
N GLU A 59 -13.40 2.71 2.55
CA GLU A 59 -13.34 1.47 3.33
C GLU A 59 -11.93 0.88 3.37
N ILE A 60 -11.24 0.81 2.22
CA ILE A 60 -9.84 0.35 2.15
C ILE A 60 -8.93 1.26 2.98
N ARG A 61 -9.08 2.58 2.87
CA ARG A 61 -8.31 3.54 3.66
C ARG A 61 -8.55 3.38 5.15
N ASN A 62 -9.82 3.24 5.57
CA ASN A 62 -10.15 3.05 6.97
C ASN A 62 -9.59 1.74 7.51
N GLN A 63 -9.65 0.64 6.74
CA GLN A 63 -9.01 -0.63 7.11
C GLN A 63 -7.50 -0.49 7.28
N GLN A 64 -6.83 0.31 6.45
CA GLN A 64 -5.39 0.59 6.62
C GLN A 64 -5.12 1.39 7.91
N PHE A 65 -5.96 2.40 8.22
CA PHE A 65 -5.82 3.17 9.45
C PHE A 65 -6.02 2.28 10.67
N GLU A 66 -7.12 1.52 10.72
CA GLU A 66 -7.41 0.57 11.81
C GLU A 66 -6.26 -0.41 12.01
N ARG A 67 -5.68 -0.94 10.92
CA ARG A 67 -4.54 -1.84 10.99
C ARG A 67 -3.31 -1.17 11.59
N GLN A 68 -2.96 0.05 11.16
CA GLN A 68 -1.79 0.76 11.70
C GLN A 68 -2.01 1.17 13.16
N VAL A 69 -3.21 1.54 13.54
CA VAL A 69 -3.58 1.83 14.95
C VAL A 69 -3.48 0.57 15.82
N SER A 70 -3.97 -0.58 15.33
CA SER A 70 -3.85 -1.87 16.04
C SER A 70 -2.39 -2.29 16.21
N LEU A 71 -1.57 -2.19 15.15
CA LEU A 71 -0.14 -2.48 15.23
C LEU A 71 0.58 -1.52 16.19
N ALA A 72 0.23 -0.23 16.18
CA ALA A 72 0.81 0.72 17.13
C ALA A 72 0.45 0.39 18.59
N GLN A 73 -0.74 -0.15 18.84
CA GLN A 73 -1.12 -0.64 20.17
C GLN A 73 -0.30 -1.85 20.59
N GLU A 74 -0.01 -2.78 19.67
CA GLU A 74 0.88 -3.93 19.91
C GLU A 74 2.31 -3.47 20.19
N ASP A 75 2.83 -2.50 19.40
CA ASP A 75 4.15 -1.91 19.59
C ASP A 75 4.28 -1.24 20.97
N ILE A 76 3.25 -0.50 21.41
CA ILE A 76 3.22 0.11 22.76
C ILE A 76 3.25 -0.98 23.84
N ALA A 77 2.50 -2.07 23.66
CA ALA A 77 2.49 -3.19 24.59
C ALA A 77 3.83 -3.93 24.64
N GLY A 78 4.54 -3.97 23.51
CA GLY A 78 5.89 -4.53 23.38
C GLY A 78 7.01 -3.61 23.88
N GLY A 79 6.70 -2.33 24.16
CA GLY A 79 7.71 -1.33 24.56
C GLY A 79 8.38 -0.60 23.39
N GLU A 80 7.92 -0.87 22.15
CA GLU A 80 8.46 -0.32 20.91
C GLU A 80 7.84 1.08 20.59
N TYR A 81 8.00 1.99 21.54
CA TYR A 81 7.27 3.28 21.52
C TYR A 81 7.59 4.16 20.30
N ASN A 82 8.84 4.13 19.81
CA ASN A 82 9.22 4.92 18.64
C ASN A 82 8.53 4.39 17.38
N LEU A 83 8.45 3.08 17.21
CA LEU A 83 7.75 2.45 16.10
C LEU A 83 6.25 2.77 16.15
N ALA A 84 5.64 2.66 17.33
CA ALA A 84 4.26 3.06 17.55
C ALA A 84 4.01 4.53 17.13
N LEU A 85 4.92 5.45 17.52
CA LEU A 85 4.82 6.86 17.14
C LEU A 85 4.84 7.06 15.64
N HIS A 86 5.74 6.40 14.90
CA HIS A 86 5.80 6.50 13.43
C HIS A 86 4.52 6.01 12.75
N ARG A 87 3.93 4.88 13.23
CA ARG A 87 2.65 4.40 12.71
C ARG A 87 1.52 5.40 12.96
N LEU A 88 1.43 5.91 14.17
CA LEU A 88 0.40 6.86 14.57
C LEU A 88 0.53 8.20 13.87
N GLU A 89 1.76 8.67 13.66
CA GLU A 89 2.05 9.89 12.91
C GLU A 89 1.60 9.76 11.46
N TRP A 90 1.89 8.62 10.81
CA TRP A 90 1.40 8.32 9.46
C TRP A 90 -0.13 8.35 9.37
N VAL A 91 -0.84 7.82 10.38
CA VAL A 91 -2.31 7.87 10.43
C VAL A 91 -2.79 9.31 10.60
N LEU A 92 -2.22 10.06 11.55
CA LEU A 92 -2.62 11.42 11.88
C LEU A 92 -2.31 12.47 10.80
N GLU A 93 -1.32 12.23 9.95
CA GLU A 93 -1.09 13.05 8.76
C GLU A 93 -2.24 12.98 7.74
N ARG A 94 -2.97 11.87 7.72
CA ARG A 94 -4.06 11.56 6.76
C ARG A 94 -5.44 11.67 7.36
N ASP A 95 -5.56 11.44 8.65
CA ASP A 95 -6.76 11.58 9.47
C ASP A 95 -6.41 12.27 10.80
N PRO A 96 -6.28 13.62 10.80
CA PRO A 96 -5.87 14.38 11.97
C PRO A 96 -6.82 14.29 13.15
N ASP A 97 -8.08 13.92 12.91
CA ASP A 97 -9.14 13.84 13.91
C ASP A 97 -9.33 12.42 14.47
N ASN A 98 -8.45 11.47 14.13
CA ASN A 98 -8.50 10.10 14.63
C ASN A 98 -8.25 10.06 16.14
N GLU A 99 -9.34 9.95 16.90
CA GLU A 99 -9.30 10.02 18.38
C GLU A 99 -8.44 8.90 18.98
N GLU A 100 -8.49 7.69 18.42
CA GLU A 100 -7.73 6.52 18.91
C GLU A 100 -6.23 6.70 18.66
N ALA A 101 -5.83 7.13 17.48
CA ALA A 101 -4.43 7.43 17.16
C ALA A 101 -3.86 8.56 18.03
N ILE A 102 -4.66 9.61 18.30
CA ILE A 102 -4.28 10.69 19.22
C ILE A 102 -4.07 10.17 20.64
N ALA A 103 -4.96 9.29 21.12
CA ALA A 103 -4.85 8.73 22.47
C ALA A 103 -3.62 7.83 22.62
N LEU A 104 -3.36 6.95 21.66
CA LEU A 104 -2.21 6.06 21.65
C LEU A 104 -0.89 6.82 21.51
N ARG A 105 -0.83 7.88 20.68
CA ARG A 105 0.34 8.75 20.59
C ARG A 105 0.70 9.37 21.94
N ARG A 106 -0.28 9.91 22.64
CA ARG A 106 -0.05 10.46 23.99
C ARG A 106 0.46 9.39 24.96
N GLN A 107 -0.04 8.16 24.85
CA GLN A 107 0.40 7.04 25.66
C GLN A 107 1.85 6.68 25.37
N ALA A 108 2.25 6.56 24.10
CA ALA A 108 3.62 6.29 23.68
C ALA A 108 4.59 7.40 24.14
N GLU A 109 4.24 8.68 23.91
CA GLU A 109 5.02 9.84 24.37
C GLU A 109 5.20 9.86 25.89
N ALA A 110 4.14 9.53 26.66
CA ALA A 110 4.21 9.44 28.11
C ALA A 110 5.10 8.29 28.59
N ALA A 111 5.06 7.14 27.91
CA ALA A 111 5.90 5.99 28.22
C ALA A 111 7.38 6.27 27.96
N ILE A 112 7.72 6.90 26.83
CA ILE A 112 9.08 7.36 26.53
C ILE A 112 9.56 8.33 27.62
N LYS A 113 8.74 9.32 27.97
CA LYS A 113 9.08 10.31 29.00
C LYS A 113 9.30 9.65 30.38
N THR A 114 8.55 8.60 30.68
CA THR A 114 8.69 7.85 31.94
C THR A 114 9.95 7.00 31.91
N ALA A 115 10.29 6.39 30.79
CA ALA A 115 11.52 5.63 30.60
C ALA A 115 12.78 6.54 30.66
N LEU A 116 12.67 7.77 30.20
CA LEU A 116 13.73 8.78 30.24
C LEU A 116 13.84 9.54 31.59
N THR A 117 12.96 9.27 32.57
CA THR A 117 13.07 9.89 33.89
C THR A 117 14.22 9.22 34.63
N PRO A 118 15.37 9.89 34.88
CA PRO A 118 16.48 9.27 35.56
C PRO A 118 16.05 8.91 37.01
N ILE A 119 16.20 7.63 37.38
CA ILE A 119 16.21 7.25 38.78
C ILE A 119 17.36 8.05 39.39
N ALA A 120 17.08 8.94 40.36
CA ALA A 120 18.09 9.77 41.01
C ALA A 120 19.23 8.84 41.50
N PRO A 121 20.48 9.08 41.08
CA PRO A 121 21.59 8.25 41.52
C PRO A 121 21.74 8.37 43.04
N PRO A 122 22.11 7.28 43.75
CA PRO A 122 22.42 7.35 45.15
C PRO A 122 23.57 8.35 45.36
N THR A 123 23.45 9.23 46.35
CA THR A 123 24.44 10.23 46.72
C THR A 123 25.82 9.59 46.86
N PRO A 124 26.84 10.00 46.08
CA PRO A 124 28.15 9.37 46.18
C PRO A 124 28.77 9.70 47.54
N THR A 125 29.05 8.66 48.30
CA THR A 125 29.93 8.73 49.46
C THR A 125 31.35 8.91 48.95
N VAL A 126 31.98 10.05 49.15
CA VAL A 126 33.35 10.36 48.72
C VAL A 126 34.33 9.37 49.38
N PRO A 127 35.06 8.55 48.64
CA PRO A 127 36.17 7.75 49.14
C PRO A 127 37.42 8.66 49.37
N PRO A 128 38.34 8.32 50.27
CA PRO A 128 39.54 9.10 50.51
C PRO A 128 40.44 9.10 49.27
N GLU A 129 41.08 10.26 48.98
CA GLU A 129 42.01 10.48 47.88
C GLU A 129 43.12 9.43 47.87
N PRO A 130 43.30 8.70 46.77
CA PRO A 130 44.47 7.84 46.59
C PRO A 130 45.65 8.63 46.07
N THR A 131 46.79 8.37 46.65
CA THR A 131 48.11 8.89 46.25
C THR A 131 48.40 8.50 44.79
N VAL A 132 48.70 9.52 43.98
CA VAL A 132 48.94 9.41 42.54
C VAL A 132 50.18 8.56 42.26
N VAL A 133 49.94 7.33 41.77
CA VAL A 133 50.90 6.58 40.99
C VAL A 133 50.41 6.68 39.54
N LEU A 134 51.14 7.40 38.69
CA LEU A 134 50.89 7.51 37.25
C LEU A 134 51.05 6.13 36.63
N ASN A 135 49.97 5.43 36.43
CA ASN A 135 49.85 4.16 35.66
C ASN A 135 49.01 4.42 34.40
N GLU A 136 49.37 3.78 33.30
CA GLU A 136 48.57 3.73 32.08
C GLU A 136 47.09 3.38 32.40
N GLU A 137 46.85 2.58 33.43
CA GLU A 137 45.54 2.21 33.97
C GLU A 137 44.69 3.43 34.40
N THR A 138 45.28 4.44 35.03
CA THR A 138 44.58 5.65 35.51
C THR A 138 44.08 6.53 34.34
N ASP A 139 44.77 6.49 33.21
CA ASP A 139 44.37 7.28 32.05
C ASP A 139 43.27 6.52 31.25
N LEU A 140 43.28 5.20 31.27
CA LEU A 140 42.20 4.35 30.71
C LEU A 140 40.88 4.50 31.51
N GLU A 141 40.96 4.55 32.85
CA GLU A 141 39.79 4.82 33.68
C GLU A 141 39.18 6.22 33.40
N LYS A 142 39.99 7.24 33.22
CA LYS A 142 39.50 8.57 32.86
C LYS A 142 38.83 8.59 31.48
N GLU A 143 39.39 7.85 30.53
CA GLU A 143 38.79 7.71 29.19
C GLU A 143 37.46 6.95 29.25
N LEU A 144 37.36 5.86 30.01
CA LEU A 144 36.11 5.16 30.26
C LEU A 144 35.02 6.09 30.84
N VAL A 145 35.40 6.92 31.86
CA VAL A 145 34.49 7.94 32.41
C VAL A 145 34.08 8.99 31.36
N ARG A 146 34.96 9.31 30.42
CA ARG A 146 34.64 10.17 29.28
C ARG A 146 33.62 9.50 28.33
N LEU A 147 33.86 8.24 27.98
CA LEU A 147 32.96 7.44 27.15
C LEU A 147 31.57 7.29 27.80
N GLN A 148 31.53 7.01 29.12
CA GLN A 148 30.28 6.96 29.88
C GLN A 148 29.52 8.30 29.80
N ARG A 149 30.18 9.43 29.88
CA ARG A 149 29.55 10.76 29.76
C ARG A 149 28.98 11.01 28.34
N LEU A 150 29.63 10.50 27.28
CA LEU A 150 29.13 10.57 25.92
C LEU A 150 27.89 9.67 25.78
N TYR A 151 27.93 8.49 26.36
CA TYR A 151 26.82 7.54 26.42
C TYR A 151 25.61 8.15 27.17
N ASP A 152 25.80 8.68 28.36
CA ASP A 152 24.74 9.30 29.16
C ASP A 152 24.10 10.52 28.48
N ARG A 153 24.80 11.14 27.55
CA ARG A 153 24.31 12.27 26.74
C ARG A 153 23.79 11.86 25.37
N GLU A 154 23.76 10.56 25.09
CA GLU A 154 23.34 10.01 23.80
C GLU A 154 24.12 10.58 22.59
N GLN A 155 25.41 10.94 22.82
CA GLN A 155 26.29 11.48 21.77
C GLN A 155 26.91 10.35 20.95
N TRP A 156 26.05 9.54 20.29
CA TRP A 156 26.40 8.31 19.61
C TRP A 156 27.44 8.50 18.51
N ASN A 157 27.35 9.59 17.75
CA ASN A 157 28.29 9.93 16.68
C ASN A 157 29.73 10.19 17.18
N GLU A 158 29.89 10.66 18.42
CA GLU A 158 31.19 10.86 19.04
C GLU A 158 31.61 9.64 19.84
N LEU A 159 30.67 8.94 20.46
CA LEU A 159 30.92 7.76 21.27
C LEU A 159 31.45 6.61 20.42
N LEU A 160 30.79 6.26 19.33
CA LEU A 160 31.14 5.11 18.50
C LEU A 160 32.61 5.10 18.05
N PRO A 161 33.14 6.14 17.39
CA PRO A 161 34.55 6.15 17.01
C PRO A 161 35.51 6.16 18.20
N ALA A 162 35.15 6.78 19.32
CA ALA A 162 35.96 6.84 20.52
C ALA A 162 36.09 5.44 21.18
N VAL A 163 34.97 4.70 21.29
CA VAL A 163 34.99 3.33 21.81
C VAL A 163 35.79 2.40 20.88
N LEU A 164 35.60 2.51 19.57
CA LEU A 164 36.38 1.71 18.59
C LEU A 164 37.88 1.98 18.70
N ALA A 165 38.29 3.24 18.85
CA ALA A 165 39.71 3.61 19.04
C ALA A 165 40.26 3.04 20.34
N MET A 166 39.49 3.08 21.43
CA MET A 166 39.88 2.50 22.72
C MET A 166 40.04 0.98 22.62
N GLN A 167 39.07 0.27 22.05
CA GLN A 167 39.15 -1.18 21.89
C GLN A 167 40.26 -1.63 20.95
N HIS A 168 40.61 -0.82 19.95
CA HIS A 168 41.70 -1.11 19.06
C HIS A 168 43.05 -1.04 19.79
N GLN A 169 43.21 -0.11 20.72
CA GLN A 169 44.45 0.06 21.49
C GLN A 169 44.52 -0.88 22.70
N PHE A 170 43.37 -1.11 23.37
CA PHE A 170 43.25 -1.87 24.60
C PHE A 170 42.10 -2.89 24.50
N PRO A 171 42.24 -3.97 23.72
CA PRO A 171 41.14 -4.86 23.35
C PRO A 171 40.49 -5.61 24.50
N ASN A 172 41.17 -5.72 25.66
CA ASN A 172 40.67 -6.45 26.83
C ASN A 172 40.22 -5.54 27.98
N PHE A 173 40.41 -4.22 27.86
CA PHE A 173 40.05 -3.29 28.93
C PHE A 173 38.53 -3.06 28.94
N GLU A 174 37.89 -3.33 30.10
CA GLU A 174 36.46 -3.17 30.33
C GLU A 174 35.58 -3.57 29.13
N ARG A 175 35.91 -4.77 28.57
CA ARG A 175 35.34 -5.25 27.31
C ARG A 175 33.82 -5.33 27.33
N MET A 176 33.23 -5.78 28.44
CA MET A 176 31.78 -5.88 28.55
C MET A 176 31.10 -4.50 28.46
N GLU A 177 31.66 -3.49 29.11
CA GLU A 177 31.13 -2.13 29.13
C GLU A 177 31.30 -1.48 27.77
N THR A 178 32.46 -1.59 27.17
CA THR A 178 32.76 -1.01 25.85
C THR A 178 31.95 -1.72 24.75
N ASP A 179 31.70 -3.03 24.83
CA ASP A 179 30.84 -3.74 23.90
C ASP A 179 29.37 -3.28 24.03
N ARG A 180 28.88 -2.99 25.25
CA ARG A 180 27.55 -2.39 25.45
C ARG A 180 27.47 -1.01 24.78
N PHE A 181 28.47 -0.15 24.97
CA PHE A 181 28.53 1.16 24.30
C PHE A 181 28.49 1.05 22.77
N LEU A 182 29.23 0.08 22.21
CA LEU A 182 29.18 -0.19 20.77
C LEU A 182 27.82 -0.70 20.31
N TYR A 183 27.24 -1.65 21.05
CA TYR A 183 25.93 -2.19 20.73
C TYR A 183 24.88 -1.08 20.63
N ASP A 184 24.75 -0.29 21.70
CA ASP A 184 23.74 0.76 21.77
C ASP A 184 23.99 1.86 20.73
N SER A 185 25.26 2.21 20.47
CA SER A 185 25.61 3.17 19.42
C SER A 185 25.27 2.66 18.03
N TYR A 186 25.63 1.42 17.69
CA TYR A 186 25.33 0.82 16.41
C TYR A 186 23.82 0.63 16.20
N LEU A 187 23.11 0.20 17.23
CA LEU A 187 21.65 0.02 17.19
C LEU A 187 20.95 1.36 16.93
N THR A 188 21.26 2.38 17.74
CA THR A 188 20.59 3.69 17.64
C THR A 188 20.92 4.40 16.33
N LEU A 189 22.21 4.46 15.97
CA LEU A 189 22.62 5.07 14.70
C LEU A 189 22.09 4.29 13.50
N GLY A 190 22.06 2.95 13.58
CA GLY A 190 21.49 2.10 12.55
C GLY A 190 20.01 2.40 12.30
N LEU A 191 19.20 2.47 13.35
CA LEU A 191 17.79 2.82 13.24
C LEU A 191 17.59 4.23 12.69
N GLN A 192 18.36 5.24 13.14
CA GLN A 192 18.28 6.59 12.60
C GLN A 192 18.60 6.65 11.09
N LEU A 193 19.58 5.89 10.64
CA LEU A 193 19.95 5.83 9.22
C LEU A 193 18.90 5.12 8.37
N LEU A 194 18.26 4.07 8.91
CA LEU A 194 17.17 3.35 8.24
C LEU A 194 15.90 4.20 8.09
N GLN A 195 15.65 5.11 9.00
CA GLN A 195 14.57 6.09 8.91
C GLN A 195 14.88 7.23 7.93
N GLY A 196 16.18 7.47 7.65
CA GLY A 196 16.67 8.46 6.71
C GLY A 196 16.93 7.90 5.31
N GLU A 197 17.76 8.60 4.55
CA GLU A 197 18.09 8.23 3.16
C GLU A 197 19.25 7.23 3.03
N GLN A 198 19.92 6.87 4.14
CA GLN A 198 21.13 6.07 4.15
C GLN A 198 20.85 4.61 4.56
N VAL A 199 19.92 3.98 3.86
CA VAL A 199 19.38 2.67 4.20
C VAL A 199 20.45 1.58 4.27
N GLU A 200 21.36 1.50 3.27
CA GLU A 200 22.43 0.49 3.25
C GLU A 200 23.41 0.66 4.42
N GLN A 201 23.73 1.90 4.80
CA GLN A 201 24.58 2.16 5.95
C GLN A 201 23.89 1.79 7.25
N GLY A 202 22.57 2.05 7.37
CA GLY A 202 21.76 1.64 8.50
C GLY A 202 21.77 0.12 8.69
N LEU A 203 21.56 -0.64 7.61
CA LEU A 203 21.68 -2.11 7.62
C LEU A 203 23.05 -2.59 8.06
N SER A 204 24.12 -1.93 7.59
CA SER A 204 25.49 -2.26 8.02
C SER A 204 25.68 -2.04 9.51
N TYR A 205 25.11 -0.98 10.08
CA TYR A 205 25.21 -0.69 11.52
C TYR A 205 24.40 -1.70 12.34
N LEU A 206 23.18 -2.06 11.93
CA LEU A 206 22.41 -3.12 12.61
C LEU A 206 23.15 -4.46 12.56
N ALA A 207 23.82 -4.79 11.45
CA ALA A 207 24.66 -5.99 11.37
C ALA A 207 25.88 -5.95 12.32
N GLN A 208 26.40 -4.77 12.65
CA GLN A 208 27.44 -4.65 13.70
C GLN A 208 26.85 -4.81 15.10
N ALA A 209 25.66 -4.23 15.37
CA ALA A 209 24.96 -4.41 16.64
C ALA A 209 24.64 -5.89 16.88
N GLU A 210 24.13 -6.61 15.88
CA GLU A 210 23.78 -8.04 15.97
C GLU A 210 24.97 -8.95 16.33
N ARG A 211 26.19 -8.53 15.99
CA ARG A 211 27.40 -9.27 16.41
C ARG A 211 27.71 -9.14 17.90
N LEU A 212 27.17 -8.11 18.53
CA LEU A 212 27.42 -7.80 19.95
C LEU A 212 26.27 -8.25 20.84
N GLY A 213 25.05 -8.38 20.29
CA GLY A 213 23.88 -8.80 21.02
C GLY A 213 22.65 -9.00 20.11
N ASP A 214 21.59 -9.56 20.68
CA ASP A 214 20.32 -9.75 19.95
C ASP A 214 19.69 -8.40 19.63
N LEU A 215 19.14 -8.29 18.42
CA LEU A 215 18.42 -7.09 18.01
C LEU A 215 17.00 -7.09 18.60
N PRO A 216 16.50 -5.94 19.08
CA PRO A 216 15.10 -5.80 19.47
C PRO A 216 14.17 -5.92 18.26
N GLN A 217 12.89 -6.21 18.51
CA GLN A 217 11.90 -6.42 17.46
C GLN A 217 11.79 -5.21 16.51
N GLU A 218 11.82 -4.00 17.03
CA GLU A 218 11.85 -2.77 16.24
C GLU A 218 12.97 -2.78 15.19
N ALA A 219 14.18 -3.13 15.58
CA ALA A 219 15.32 -3.17 14.66
C ALA A 219 15.18 -4.28 13.61
N LEU A 220 14.57 -5.42 13.98
CA LEU A 220 14.25 -6.50 13.05
C LEU A 220 13.21 -6.07 12.01
N ASP A 221 12.20 -5.33 12.42
CA ASP A 221 11.15 -4.81 11.54
C ASP A 221 11.72 -3.75 10.57
N TYR A 222 12.49 -2.79 11.07
CA TYR A 222 13.17 -1.81 10.21
C TYR A 222 14.15 -2.45 9.24
N ARG A 223 14.89 -3.49 9.67
CA ARG A 223 15.75 -4.26 8.79
C ARG A 223 14.96 -4.91 7.67
N PHE A 224 13.86 -5.58 7.99
CA PHE A 224 13.01 -6.24 7.02
C PHE A 224 12.44 -5.25 5.99
N TRP A 225 11.93 -4.09 6.43
CA TRP A 225 11.42 -3.06 5.52
C TRP A 225 12.51 -2.43 4.66
N ALA A 226 13.70 -2.24 5.24
CA ALA A 226 14.87 -1.74 4.51
C ALA A 226 15.32 -2.69 3.40
N GLU A 227 15.37 -3.98 3.69
CA GLU A 227 15.72 -5.03 2.71
C GLU A 227 14.68 -5.07 1.59
N LEU A 228 13.37 -5.07 1.89
CA LEU A 228 12.31 -4.96 0.89
C LEU A 228 12.42 -3.68 0.06
N TYR A 229 12.71 -2.54 0.70
CA TYR A 229 12.87 -1.28 -0.01
C TYR A 229 14.01 -1.33 -1.02
N LEU A 230 15.18 -1.80 -0.60
CA LEU A 230 16.34 -1.95 -1.48
C LEU A 230 16.10 -2.97 -2.59
N GLU A 231 15.42 -4.07 -2.29
CA GLU A 231 15.02 -5.05 -3.30
C GLU A 231 14.09 -4.39 -4.33
N GLY A 232 13.04 -3.70 -3.90
CA GLY A 232 12.13 -2.98 -4.79
C GLY A 232 12.84 -1.94 -5.66
N ILE A 233 13.79 -1.19 -5.08
CA ILE A 233 14.63 -0.22 -5.80
C ILE A 233 15.53 -0.90 -6.84
N SER A 234 16.07 -2.08 -6.55
CA SER A 234 16.95 -2.81 -7.49
C SER A 234 16.22 -3.18 -8.80
N TYR A 235 14.92 -3.41 -8.74
CA TYR A 235 14.07 -3.71 -9.91
C TYR A 235 13.40 -2.46 -10.51
N TYR A 236 13.43 -1.35 -9.80
CA TYR A 236 12.75 -0.12 -10.23
C TYR A 236 13.38 0.42 -11.53
N GLY A 237 12.55 0.66 -12.54
CA GLY A 237 13.02 1.05 -13.88
C GLY A 237 13.53 -0.09 -14.76
N VAL A 238 13.74 -1.28 -14.21
CA VAL A 238 14.26 -2.47 -14.93
C VAL A 238 13.16 -3.52 -15.11
N ASN A 239 12.46 -3.87 -14.04
CA ASN A 239 11.36 -4.83 -14.04
C ASN A 239 10.20 -4.32 -13.18
N TRP A 240 9.27 -3.63 -13.84
CA TRP A 240 8.14 -3.00 -13.16
C TRP A 240 7.21 -4.00 -12.47
N ALA A 241 7.06 -5.23 -13.01
CA ALA A 241 6.24 -6.27 -12.41
C ALA A 241 6.78 -6.70 -11.04
N VAL A 242 8.09 -6.97 -10.96
CA VAL A 242 8.76 -7.37 -9.72
C VAL A 242 8.81 -6.19 -8.74
N SER A 243 9.17 -5.00 -9.22
CA SER A 243 9.17 -3.77 -8.42
C SER A 243 7.81 -3.51 -7.80
N ALA A 244 6.71 -3.61 -8.57
CA ALA A 244 5.35 -3.46 -8.06
C ALA A 244 5.00 -4.52 -7.01
N SER A 245 5.44 -5.76 -7.20
CA SER A 245 5.19 -6.83 -6.21
C SER A 245 5.88 -6.53 -4.87
N VAL A 246 7.17 -6.20 -4.90
CA VAL A 246 7.95 -5.93 -3.69
C VAL A 246 7.44 -4.68 -2.96
N PHE A 247 7.19 -3.58 -3.69
CA PHE A 247 6.66 -2.37 -3.07
C PHE A 247 5.21 -2.54 -2.57
N ARG A 248 4.42 -3.47 -3.15
CA ARG A 248 3.10 -3.80 -2.62
C ARG A 248 3.21 -4.42 -1.23
N ASP A 249 4.12 -5.38 -1.06
CA ASP A 249 4.35 -6.03 0.22
C ASP A 249 4.86 -5.02 1.27
N LEU A 250 5.78 -4.14 0.88
CA LEU A 250 6.29 -3.10 1.76
C LEU A 250 5.21 -2.05 2.10
N CYS A 251 4.46 -1.56 1.12
CA CYS A 251 3.40 -0.58 1.35
C CYS A 251 2.26 -1.13 2.22
N LEU A 252 1.98 -2.44 2.15
CA LEU A 252 0.99 -3.09 3.00
C LEU A 252 1.48 -3.27 4.44
N SER A 253 2.77 -3.58 4.64
CA SER A 253 3.35 -3.82 5.97
C SER A 253 3.77 -2.52 6.67
N ALA A 254 4.37 -1.59 5.94
CA ALA A 254 4.89 -0.33 6.44
C ALA A 254 4.66 0.83 5.44
N PRO A 255 3.41 1.32 5.31
CA PRO A 255 3.07 2.38 4.34
C PRO A 255 3.77 3.71 4.63
N PHE A 256 4.24 3.90 5.86
CA PHE A 256 5.02 5.06 6.31
C PHE A 256 6.52 4.96 5.97
N TYR A 257 7.02 3.74 5.64
CA TYR A 257 8.45 3.53 5.42
C TYR A 257 8.89 4.11 4.08
N GLN A 258 9.82 5.05 4.14
CA GLN A 258 10.34 5.75 2.95
C GLN A 258 9.17 6.30 2.09
N ASN A 259 9.25 6.18 0.81
CA ASN A 259 8.19 6.52 -0.13
C ASN A 259 7.63 5.26 -0.85
N ALA A 260 7.56 4.13 -0.14
CA ALA A 260 7.23 2.82 -0.70
C ALA A 260 5.91 2.81 -1.47
N CYS A 261 4.85 3.44 -0.93
CA CYS A 261 3.55 3.49 -1.61
C CYS A 261 3.56 4.35 -2.89
N ASN A 262 4.39 5.40 -2.92
CA ASN A 262 4.58 6.18 -4.15
C ASN A 262 5.37 5.36 -5.19
N LYS A 263 6.37 4.60 -4.74
CA LYS A 263 7.13 3.69 -5.60
C LYS A 263 6.25 2.56 -6.16
N LEU A 264 5.33 2.05 -5.34
CA LEU A 264 4.31 1.10 -5.80
C LEU A 264 3.43 1.73 -6.88
N TYR A 265 2.90 2.93 -6.64
CA TYR A 265 2.10 3.67 -7.62
C TYR A 265 2.83 3.79 -8.97
N GLU A 266 4.06 4.29 -8.95
CA GLU A 266 4.86 4.48 -10.15
C GLU A 266 5.16 3.14 -10.86
N SER A 267 5.44 2.09 -10.09
CA SER A 267 5.70 0.75 -10.65
C SER A 267 4.44 0.16 -11.31
N LEU A 268 3.27 0.31 -10.69
CA LEU A 268 2.00 -0.14 -11.23
C LEU A 268 1.62 0.59 -12.53
N VAL A 269 1.81 1.92 -12.57
CA VAL A 269 1.54 2.71 -13.77
C VAL A 269 2.45 2.28 -14.92
N ASN A 270 3.77 2.17 -14.67
CA ASN A 270 4.70 1.78 -15.72
C ASN A 270 4.52 0.31 -16.16
N TYR A 271 4.13 -0.57 -15.26
CA TYR A 271 3.78 -1.96 -15.61
C TYR A 271 2.50 -2.01 -16.44
N GLY A 272 1.50 -1.19 -16.09
CA GLY A 272 0.30 -1.01 -16.89
C GLY A 272 0.60 -0.46 -18.29
N ASP A 273 1.51 0.52 -18.40
CA ASP A 273 1.96 1.07 -19.69
C ASP A 273 2.60 -0.01 -20.58
N GLN A 274 3.41 -0.93 -20.03
CA GLN A 274 3.98 -2.05 -20.79
C GLN A 274 2.90 -2.96 -21.39
N HIS A 275 1.87 -3.31 -20.62
CA HIS A 275 0.73 -4.07 -21.11
C HIS A 275 -0.07 -3.30 -22.15
N PHE A 276 -0.31 -2.00 -21.89
CA PHE A 276 -1.06 -1.14 -22.81
C PHE A 276 -0.39 -1.05 -24.19
N PHE A 277 0.93 -0.81 -24.25
CA PHE A 277 1.68 -0.77 -25.50
C PHE A 277 1.74 -2.14 -26.21
N SER A 278 1.64 -3.24 -25.45
CA SER A 278 1.53 -4.59 -26.00
C SER A 278 0.10 -4.95 -26.44
N GLN A 279 -0.86 -4.01 -26.35
CA GLN A 279 -2.29 -4.21 -26.61
C GLN A 279 -2.99 -5.19 -25.66
N ASP A 280 -2.39 -5.47 -24.52
CA ASP A 280 -2.96 -6.28 -23.44
C ASP A 280 -3.81 -5.37 -22.53
N PHE A 281 -4.90 -4.83 -23.07
CA PHE A 281 -5.67 -3.77 -22.42
C PHE A 281 -6.33 -4.16 -21.11
N CYS A 282 -6.77 -5.43 -20.96
CA CYS A 282 -7.42 -5.87 -19.74
C CYS A 282 -6.45 -5.88 -18.54
N PRO A 283 -5.25 -6.50 -18.61
CA PRO A 283 -4.25 -6.39 -17.55
C PRO A 283 -3.80 -4.93 -17.30
N ALA A 284 -3.64 -4.12 -18.35
CA ALA A 284 -3.31 -2.71 -18.20
C ALA A 284 -4.35 -1.96 -17.36
N GLY A 285 -5.64 -2.18 -17.66
CA GLY A 285 -6.74 -1.58 -16.91
C GLY A 285 -6.80 -2.00 -15.45
N ASP A 286 -6.46 -3.26 -15.14
CA ASP A 286 -6.41 -3.76 -13.76
C ASP A 286 -5.27 -3.09 -12.97
N LEU A 287 -4.08 -2.96 -13.58
CA LEU A 287 -2.93 -2.31 -12.96
C LEU A 287 -3.18 -0.81 -12.72
N TYR A 288 -3.77 -0.09 -13.67
CA TYR A 288 -4.12 1.31 -13.49
C TYR A 288 -5.20 1.51 -12.42
N ARG A 289 -6.14 0.56 -12.29
CA ARG A 289 -7.16 0.58 -11.24
C ARG A 289 -6.54 0.37 -9.86
N GLU A 290 -5.57 -0.53 -9.75
CA GLU A 290 -4.81 -0.72 -8.52
C GLU A 290 -3.97 0.52 -8.20
N ALA A 291 -3.25 1.08 -9.17
CA ALA A 291 -2.44 2.28 -8.99
C ALA A 291 -3.25 3.46 -8.41
N ARG A 292 -4.52 3.61 -8.83
CA ARG A 292 -5.43 4.65 -8.31
C ARG A 292 -5.66 4.61 -6.81
N GLN A 293 -5.44 3.48 -6.15
CA GLN A 293 -5.60 3.35 -4.70
C GLN A 293 -4.47 4.06 -3.94
N TYR A 294 -3.31 4.22 -4.57
CA TYR A 294 -2.10 4.81 -3.97
C TYR A 294 -1.85 6.25 -4.43
N GLY A 295 -2.56 6.70 -5.46
CA GLY A 295 -2.44 8.04 -6.00
C GLY A 295 -3.09 8.13 -7.37
N GLY A 296 -3.11 9.34 -7.95
CA GLY A 296 -3.62 9.50 -9.29
C GLY A 296 -3.81 10.96 -9.70
N ASN A 297 -3.69 11.18 -11.00
CA ASN A 297 -3.95 12.45 -11.66
C ASN A 297 -4.92 12.24 -12.83
N GLY A 298 -5.19 13.29 -13.59
CA GLY A 298 -6.03 13.20 -14.78
C GLY A 298 -5.49 12.24 -15.84
N GLU A 299 -4.17 12.17 -15.98
CA GLU A 299 -3.50 11.28 -16.94
C GLU A 299 -3.76 9.80 -16.66
N LEU A 300 -3.61 9.36 -15.40
CA LEU A 300 -3.91 7.97 -15.02
C LEU A 300 -5.37 7.60 -15.28
N ARG A 301 -6.29 8.55 -15.03
CA ARG A 301 -7.72 8.34 -15.33
C ARG A 301 -7.96 8.14 -16.83
N ASP A 302 -7.30 8.92 -17.67
CA ASP A 302 -7.42 8.84 -19.11
C ASP A 302 -6.84 7.51 -19.63
N LYS A 303 -5.65 7.10 -19.15
CA LYS A 303 -5.05 5.79 -19.43
C LYS A 303 -5.97 4.64 -19.01
N LEU A 304 -6.60 4.73 -17.84
CA LEU A 304 -7.55 3.71 -17.37
C LEU A 304 -8.78 3.64 -18.29
N SER A 305 -9.32 4.77 -18.72
CA SER A 305 -10.48 4.81 -19.63
C SER A 305 -10.14 4.13 -20.96
N GLU A 306 -9.01 4.48 -21.56
CA GLU A 306 -8.54 3.90 -22.82
C GLU A 306 -8.29 2.38 -22.70
N ALA A 307 -7.68 1.95 -21.59
CA ALA A 307 -7.45 0.51 -21.35
C ALA A 307 -8.77 -0.27 -21.19
N VAL A 308 -9.75 0.29 -20.49
CA VAL A 308 -11.07 -0.32 -20.35
C VAL A 308 -11.80 -0.42 -21.69
N GLU A 309 -11.78 0.63 -22.50
CA GLU A 309 -12.37 0.63 -23.84
C GLU A 309 -11.69 -0.41 -24.76
N GLY A 310 -10.36 -0.49 -24.72
CA GLY A 310 -9.59 -1.48 -25.46
C GLY A 310 -9.90 -2.91 -25.01
N CYS A 311 -10.02 -3.15 -23.71
CA CYS A 311 -10.37 -4.44 -23.13
C CYS A 311 -11.75 -4.92 -23.57
N VAL A 312 -12.76 -4.05 -23.54
CA VAL A 312 -14.12 -4.38 -23.99
C VAL A 312 -14.14 -4.68 -25.50
N SER A 313 -13.38 -3.91 -26.28
CA SER A 313 -13.31 -4.11 -27.74
C SER A 313 -12.57 -5.39 -28.14
N ALA A 314 -11.58 -5.80 -27.35
CA ALA A 314 -10.82 -7.02 -27.58
C ALA A 314 -11.54 -8.30 -27.13
N THR A 315 -12.53 -8.18 -26.23
CA THR A 315 -13.29 -9.32 -25.74
C THR A 315 -14.31 -9.73 -26.83
N PRO A 316 -14.22 -10.92 -27.45
CA PRO A 316 -15.18 -11.32 -28.47
C PRO A 316 -16.57 -11.39 -27.84
N THR A 317 -17.52 -10.64 -28.39
CA THR A 317 -18.93 -10.72 -28.00
C THR A 317 -19.33 -12.20 -28.08
N PRO A 318 -19.88 -12.82 -27.04
CA PRO A 318 -20.32 -14.20 -27.12
C PRO A 318 -21.33 -14.30 -28.27
N SER A 319 -20.96 -14.97 -29.34
CA SER A 319 -21.86 -15.27 -30.44
C SER A 319 -23.04 -16.04 -29.84
N VAL A 320 -24.21 -15.40 -29.80
CA VAL A 320 -25.44 -16.10 -29.46
C VAL A 320 -25.56 -17.21 -30.50
N ILE A 321 -25.16 -18.43 -30.12
CA ILE A 321 -25.40 -19.63 -30.94
C ILE A 321 -26.91 -19.86 -30.95
N THR A 322 -27.60 -19.21 -31.88
CA THR A 322 -28.95 -19.60 -32.29
C THR A 322 -28.82 -20.88 -33.13
N GLY A 323 -28.20 -21.89 -32.54
CA GLY A 323 -28.21 -23.24 -33.00
C GLY A 323 -29.36 -23.96 -32.32
N THR A 324 -30.46 -24.19 -33.06
CA THR A 324 -31.40 -25.22 -32.70
C THR A 324 -30.62 -26.50 -32.46
N LEU A 325 -30.53 -26.92 -31.19
CA LEU A 325 -30.02 -28.25 -30.86
C LEU A 325 -30.82 -29.29 -31.64
N PRO A 326 -30.18 -30.16 -32.47
CA PRO A 326 -30.89 -31.31 -33.03
C PRO A 326 -31.32 -32.19 -31.84
N ILE A 327 -32.62 -32.47 -31.76
CA ILE A 327 -33.17 -33.43 -30.82
C ILE A 327 -32.50 -34.77 -31.13
N PRO A 328 -31.80 -35.42 -30.18
CA PRO A 328 -31.25 -36.76 -30.42
C PRO A 328 -32.38 -37.71 -30.76
N GLY A 329 -32.32 -38.24 -31.96
CA GLY A 329 -33.27 -39.30 -32.39
C GLY A 329 -33.18 -40.48 -31.42
N THR A 330 -34.33 -40.88 -30.94
CA THR A 330 -34.52 -42.13 -30.20
C THR A 330 -34.15 -43.32 -31.11
N GLU A 331 -32.90 -43.80 -31.02
CA GLU A 331 -32.58 -45.15 -31.51
C GLU A 331 -33.21 -46.17 -30.56
N PRO A 332 -33.94 -47.20 -31.09
CA PRO A 332 -34.48 -48.21 -30.21
C PRO A 332 -33.37 -49.15 -29.72
N ILE A 333 -33.35 -49.33 -28.41
CA ILE A 333 -32.43 -50.21 -27.68
C ILE A 333 -32.70 -51.67 -28.18
N PRO A 334 -31.71 -52.41 -28.70
CA PRO A 334 -31.89 -53.82 -29.00
C PRO A 334 -31.99 -54.62 -27.68
N LEU A 335 -33.05 -55.46 -27.62
CA LEU A 335 -33.27 -56.43 -26.57
C LEU A 335 -32.13 -57.47 -26.52
N PRO A 336 -31.65 -57.85 -25.30
CA PRO A 336 -30.68 -58.94 -25.21
C PRO A 336 -31.32 -60.28 -25.62
N THR A 337 -30.74 -60.95 -26.61
CA THR A 337 -31.04 -62.36 -26.94
C THR A 337 -30.50 -63.23 -25.80
N ALA A 338 -31.40 -64.00 -25.20
CA ALA A 338 -31.05 -65.14 -24.38
C ALA A 338 -30.37 -66.22 -25.24
N ASN A 339 -29.19 -66.63 -24.82
CA ASN A 339 -28.61 -67.90 -25.31
C ASN A 339 -28.21 -68.75 -24.12
N GLU A 340 -28.53 -69.93 -24.29
CA GLU A 340 -28.34 -71.22 -23.60
C GLU A 340 -27.01 -71.41 -22.91
#